data_dcce70dcd1a1cd19284a01163b760afe
#
_entry.id   dcce70dcd1a1cd19284a01163b760afe
#
_cell.length_a   1.000
_cell.length_b   1.000
_cell.length_c   1.000
_cell.angle_alpha   90.00
_cell.angle_beta   90.00
_cell.angle_gamma   90.00
#
_symmetry.space_group_name_H-M   'P 1'
#
loop_
_entity.id
_entity.type
_entity.pdbx_description
1 polymer ?
#
loop_
_entity_poly.entity_id
_entity_poly.type
_entity_poly.pdbx_seq_one_letter_code
_entity_poly.pdbx_strand_id
1 'polypeptide(L)'
;LRGHEFHFVTDNGVFSKRTVDFGTRTLLEAFSFTDLPAGDLLDVGAGYGPIGLALAKEAPERQVDLVDVNELALSLARENAANNHVANVAIFTSDQYAAVEKQYAAILSNPPVRAGKQVVTGILVGAKDHLLPGGTLTIVLQKKQGAPSAQKTMQETFGNATIVKKNKGYYIIQSVKQV
;
A
#
# COMPACT_ATOMS: atom_id res chain seq x y z
N LEU A 1 -8.87 3.61 -11.79
CA LEU A 1 -8.30 2.55 -10.93
C LEU A 1 -9.43 1.72 -10.33
N ARG A 2 -9.31 0.43 -10.43
CA ARG A 2 -10.27 -0.54 -9.86
C ARG A 2 -11.73 -0.22 -10.23
N GLY A 3 -11.95 0.15 -11.49
CA GLY A 3 -13.27 0.44 -12.01
C GLY A 3 -13.79 1.85 -11.73
N HIS A 4 -13.01 2.68 -11.07
CA HIS A 4 -13.37 4.06 -10.78
C HIS A 4 -12.43 5.03 -11.49
N GLU A 5 -12.96 6.16 -11.89
CA GLU A 5 -12.18 7.25 -12.44
C GLU A 5 -11.69 8.14 -11.30
N PHE A 6 -10.42 8.53 -11.37
CA PHE A 6 -9.79 9.40 -10.37
C PHE A 6 -9.11 10.58 -11.03
N HIS A 7 -9.08 11.69 -10.32
CA HIS A 7 -8.31 12.87 -10.68
C HIS A 7 -7.39 13.21 -9.51
N PHE A 8 -6.07 13.04 -9.72
CA PHE A 8 -5.09 13.25 -8.66
C PHE A 8 -4.33 14.54 -8.84
N VAL A 9 -4.05 15.20 -7.72
CA VAL A 9 -3.10 16.30 -7.63
C VAL A 9 -1.79 15.74 -7.06
N THR A 10 -0.67 16.12 -7.67
CA THR A 10 0.68 15.74 -7.23
C THR A 10 1.52 17.00 -7.10
N ASP A 11 2.81 16.85 -6.73
CA ASP A 11 3.74 17.98 -6.65
C ASP A 11 3.85 18.75 -7.96
N ASN A 12 3.57 18.10 -9.09
CA ASN A 12 3.70 18.67 -10.43
C ASN A 12 2.38 19.21 -10.99
N GLY A 13 1.31 19.21 -10.20
CA GLY A 13 0.03 19.72 -10.61
C GLY A 13 -1.05 18.65 -10.71
N VAL A 14 -2.05 18.87 -11.57
CA VAL A 14 -3.21 17.98 -11.71
C VAL A 14 -2.96 16.95 -12.80
N PHE A 15 -3.19 15.68 -12.46
CA PHE A 15 -3.02 14.57 -13.39
C PHE A 15 -4.27 13.71 -13.49
N SER A 16 -4.44 13.10 -14.66
CA SER A 16 -5.41 12.05 -14.88
C SER A 16 -4.86 10.73 -14.33
N LYS A 17 -5.69 9.70 -14.32
CA LYS A 17 -5.29 8.35 -13.91
C LYS A 17 -4.08 7.79 -14.69
N ARG A 18 -3.74 8.37 -15.85
CA ARG A 18 -2.61 7.93 -16.66
C ARG A 18 -1.26 8.20 -16.00
N THR A 19 -1.21 9.15 -15.08
CA THR A 19 0.03 9.54 -14.41
C THR A 19 0.33 8.71 -13.18
N VAL A 20 -0.59 7.84 -12.79
CA VAL A 20 -0.34 6.90 -11.70
C VAL A 20 0.73 5.91 -12.14
N ASP A 21 1.74 5.76 -11.27
CA ASP A 21 2.88 4.89 -11.50
C ASP A 21 2.48 3.47 -11.91
N PHE A 22 3.24 2.88 -12.82
CA PHE A 22 2.94 1.55 -13.36
C PHE A 22 2.95 0.47 -12.26
N GLY A 23 3.89 0.55 -11.32
CA GLY A 23 3.95 -0.38 -10.21
C GLY A 23 2.69 -0.32 -9.35
N THR A 24 2.23 0.88 -9.04
CA THR A 24 1.00 1.09 -8.29
C THR A 24 -0.21 0.52 -9.02
N ARG A 25 -0.30 0.74 -10.32
CA ARG A 25 -1.38 0.16 -11.14
C ARG A 25 -1.36 -1.36 -11.12
N THR A 26 -0.16 -1.94 -11.26
CA THR A 26 0.00 -3.40 -11.25
C THR A 26 -0.40 -3.99 -9.90
N LEU A 27 -0.02 -3.32 -8.81
CA LEU A 27 -0.42 -3.72 -7.47
C LEU A 27 -1.95 -3.72 -7.33
N LEU A 28 -2.59 -2.63 -7.74
CA LEU A 28 -4.04 -2.51 -7.63
C LEU A 28 -4.79 -3.53 -8.50
N GLU A 29 -4.25 -3.87 -9.66
CA GLU A 29 -4.84 -4.91 -10.51
C GLU A 29 -4.73 -6.31 -9.89
N ALA A 30 -3.66 -6.56 -9.13
CA ALA A 30 -3.40 -7.87 -8.54
C ALA A 30 -4.07 -8.07 -7.19
N PHE A 31 -4.34 -7.00 -6.45
CA PHE A 31 -4.89 -7.11 -5.09
C PHE A 31 -6.34 -7.56 -5.12
N SER A 32 -6.67 -8.51 -4.23
CA SER A 32 -8.04 -9.02 -4.08
C SER A 32 -8.48 -8.93 -2.63
N PHE A 33 -9.74 -8.57 -2.41
CA PHE A 33 -10.35 -8.59 -1.09
C PHE A 33 -10.80 -10.00 -0.67
N THR A 34 -10.70 -10.97 -1.58
CA THR A 34 -11.11 -12.36 -1.31
C THR A 34 -10.33 -12.94 -0.13
N ASP A 35 -11.05 -13.57 0.80
CA ASP A 35 -10.49 -14.23 1.98
C ASP A 35 -9.84 -13.31 3.00
N LEU A 36 -9.99 -11.99 2.88
CA LEU A 36 -9.53 -11.07 3.90
C LEU A 36 -10.44 -11.13 5.14
N PRO A 37 -9.87 -11.04 6.35
CA PRO A 37 -10.69 -10.87 7.54
C PRO A 37 -11.43 -9.54 7.49
N ALA A 38 -12.47 -9.40 8.30
CA ALA A 38 -13.10 -8.11 8.52
C ALA A 38 -12.08 -7.19 9.18
N GLY A 39 -12.02 -5.93 8.77
CA GLY A 39 -11.09 -4.96 9.34
C GLY A 39 -10.66 -3.91 8.34
N ASP A 40 -9.80 -3.03 8.80
CA ASP A 40 -9.35 -1.88 8.04
C ASP A 40 -8.13 -2.20 7.19
N LEU A 41 -7.79 -1.27 6.30
CA LEU A 41 -6.62 -1.38 5.43
C LEU A 41 -5.61 -0.30 5.79
N LEU A 42 -4.34 -0.56 5.52
CA LEU A 42 -3.26 0.40 5.72
C LEU A 42 -2.41 0.51 4.46
N ASP A 43 -2.18 1.74 4.01
CA ASP A 43 -1.29 2.07 2.90
C ASP A 43 -0.05 2.74 3.49
N VAL A 44 1.10 2.04 3.47
CA VAL A 44 2.35 2.53 4.03
C VAL A 44 3.20 3.14 2.91
N GLY A 45 3.67 4.37 3.13
CA GLY A 45 4.36 5.13 2.10
C GLY A 45 3.37 5.62 1.06
N ALA A 46 2.24 6.16 1.53
CA ALA A 46 1.07 6.43 0.69
C ALA A 46 1.29 7.50 -0.38
N GLY A 47 2.24 8.42 -0.14
CA GLY A 47 2.45 9.53 -1.05
C GLY A 47 1.20 10.37 -1.22
N TYR A 48 0.83 10.67 -2.47
CA TYR A 48 -0.39 11.46 -2.75
C TYR A 48 -1.67 10.60 -2.74
N GLY A 49 -1.59 9.32 -2.43
CA GLY A 49 -2.73 8.49 -2.05
C GLY A 49 -3.33 7.52 -3.05
N PRO A 50 -2.68 7.19 -4.19
CA PRO A 50 -3.38 6.40 -5.22
C PRO A 50 -3.81 5.01 -4.77
N ILE A 51 -3.01 4.31 -3.97
CA ILE A 51 -3.36 2.96 -3.50
C ILE A 51 -4.50 3.02 -2.51
N GLY A 52 -4.31 3.77 -1.42
CA GLY A 52 -5.29 3.83 -0.34
C GLY A 52 -6.63 4.38 -0.79
N LEU A 53 -6.61 5.44 -1.61
CA LEU A 53 -7.84 6.06 -2.08
C LEU A 53 -8.61 5.16 -3.06
N ALA A 54 -7.91 4.44 -3.94
CA ALA A 54 -8.57 3.51 -4.85
C ALA A 54 -9.28 2.39 -4.08
N LEU A 55 -8.62 1.84 -3.06
CA LEU A 55 -9.20 0.76 -2.25
C LEU A 55 -10.33 1.26 -1.36
N ALA A 56 -10.20 2.46 -0.80
CA ALA A 56 -11.26 3.07 0.01
C ALA A 56 -12.53 3.31 -0.83
N LYS A 57 -12.36 3.75 -2.06
CA LYS A 57 -13.49 3.98 -2.98
C LYS A 57 -14.24 2.69 -3.28
N GLU A 58 -13.51 1.59 -3.48
CA GLU A 58 -14.11 0.29 -3.78
C GLU A 58 -14.76 -0.35 -2.56
N ALA A 59 -14.21 -0.14 -1.37
CA ALA A 59 -14.66 -0.79 -0.14
C ALA A 59 -15.15 0.24 0.88
N PRO A 60 -16.31 0.87 0.65
CA PRO A 60 -16.79 1.93 1.54
C PRO A 60 -17.11 1.45 2.96
N GLU A 61 -17.26 0.16 3.15
CA GLU A 61 -17.50 -0.45 4.47
C GLU A 61 -16.22 -0.62 5.30
N ARG A 62 -15.06 -0.38 4.70
CA ARG A 62 -13.77 -0.46 5.41
C ARG A 62 -13.20 0.93 5.60
N GLN A 63 -12.50 1.15 6.69
CA GLN A 63 -11.67 2.33 6.91
C GLN A 63 -10.29 2.06 6.29
N VAL A 64 -9.73 3.03 5.61
CA VAL A 64 -8.37 2.93 5.06
C VAL A 64 -7.50 4.02 5.67
N ASP A 65 -6.40 3.62 6.30
CA ASP A 65 -5.42 4.55 6.84
C ASP A 65 -4.28 4.69 5.84
N LEU A 66 -3.86 5.94 5.59
CA LEU A 66 -2.75 6.26 4.71
C LEU A 66 -1.68 6.97 5.51
N VAL A 67 -0.47 6.42 5.52
CA VAL A 67 0.65 7.01 6.27
C VAL A 67 1.87 7.24 5.38
N ASP A 68 2.62 8.28 5.71
CA ASP A 68 3.87 8.63 5.03
C ASP A 68 4.68 9.52 5.98
N VAL A 69 5.98 9.59 5.77
CA VAL A 69 6.85 10.52 6.51
C VAL A 69 6.73 11.93 5.96
N ASN A 70 6.30 12.08 4.72
CA ASN A 70 6.26 13.35 4.00
C ASN A 70 4.90 14.01 4.14
N GLU A 71 4.82 15.02 5.02
CA GLU A 71 3.56 15.75 5.25
C GLU A 71 3.04 16.46 4.00
N LEU A 72 3.93 16.95 3.13
CA LEU A 72 3.50 17.58 1.88
C LEU A 72 2.74 16.58 0.99
N ALA A 73 3.26 15.37 0.86
CA ALA A 73 2.58 14.32 0.10
C ALA A 73 1.23 13.98 0.71
N LEU A 74 1.15 13.90 2.04
CA LEU A 74 -0.12 13.63 2.73
C LEU A 74 -1.13 14.76 2.59
N SER A 75 -0.66 15.99 2.52
CA SER A 75 -1.52 17.13 2.21
C SER A 75 -2.20 16.94 0.85
N LEU A 76 -1.43 16.47 -0.14
CA LEU A 76 -1.98 16.12 -1.46
C LEU A 76 -2.94 14.94 -1.38
N ALA A 77 -2.64 13.94 -0.56
CA ALA A 77 -3.54 12.81 -0.37
C ALA A 77 -4.89 13.25 0.21
N ARG A 78 -4.89 14.17 1.17
CA ARG A 78 -6.13 14.73 1.74
C ARG A 78 -6.93 15.49 0.70
N GLU A 79 -6.25 16.28 -0.12
CA GLU A 79 -6.89 17.01 -1.22
C GLU A 79 -7.48 16.03 -2.24
N ASN A 80 -6.73 14.98 -2.59
CA ASN A 80 -7.21 13.96 -3.51
C ASN A 80 -8.40 13.19 -2.95
N ALA A 81 -8.42 12.89 -1.64
CA ALA A 81 -9.57 12.25 -1.02
C ALA A 81 -10.82 13.11 -1.18
N ALA A 82 -10.71 14.41 -0.90
CA ALA A 82 -11.84 15.33 -1.04
C ALA A 82 -12.28 15.44 -2.50
N ASN A 83 -11.35 15.61 -3.42
CA ASN A 83 -11.66 15.78 -4.84
C ASN A 83 -12.31 14.55 -5.48
N ASN A 84 -12.02 13.37 -4.95
CA ASN A 84 -12.57 12.11 -5.48
C ASN A 84 -13.68 11.54 -4.60
N HIS A 85 -14.17 12.33 -3.64
CA HIS A 85 -15.29 11.96 -2.76
C HIS A 85 -15.04 10.68 -1.97
N VAL A 86 -13.83 10.54 -1.42
CA VAL A 86 -13.45 9.41 -0.58
C VAL A 86 -13.43 9.89 0.87
N ALA A 87 -14.34 9.38 1.70
CA ALA A 87 -14.51 9.82 3.08
C ALA A 87 -14.04 8.82 4.13
N ASN A 88 -13.89 7.55 3.77
CA ASN A 88 -13.54 6.48 4.70
C ASN A 88 -12.02 6.30 4.83
N VAL A 89 -11.32 7.41 5.05
CA VAL A 89 -9.86 7.42 5.18
C VAL A 89 -9.42 8.24 6.39
N ALA A 90 -8.29 7.84 6.96
CA ALA A 90 -7.53 8.64 7.92
C ALA A 90 -6.11 8.78 7.34
N ILE A 91 -5.61 10.00 7.28
CA ILE A 91 -4.34 10.31 6.61
C ILE A 91 -3.47 11.03 7.62
N PHE A 92 -2.34 10.41 8.00
CA PHE A 92 -1.48 10.97 9.04
C PHE A 92 -0.01 10.61 8.86
N THR A 93 0.85 11.42 9.46
CA THR A 93 2.29 11.24 9.38
C THR A 93 2.73 10.06 10.24
N SER A 94 3.57 9.20 9.69
CA SER A 94 4.18 8.09 10.43
C SER A 94 5.48 7.68 9.75
N ASP A 95 6.52 7.47 10.55
CA ASP A 95 7.73 6.82 10.07
C ASP A 95 7.48 5.31 10.15
N GLN A 96 7.16 4.73 8.99
CA GLN A 96 6.69 3.35 8.90
C GLN A 96 5.48 3.14 9.84
N TYR A 97 5.59 2.31 10.87
CA TYR A 97 4.49 2.01 11.78
C TYR A 97 4.55 2.78 13.11
N ALA A 98 5.46 3.76 13.25
CA ALA A 98 5.69 4.43 14.53
C ALA A 98 4.43 5.08 15.12
N ALA A 99 3.56 5.63 14.27
CA ALA A 99 2.30 6.24 14.71
C ALA A 99 1.07 5.34 14.51
N VAL A 100 1.30 4.09 14.12
CA VAL A 100 0.22 3.13 13.84
C VAL A 100 -0.04 2.30 15.09
N GLU A 101 -1.27 2.33 15.59
CA GLU A 101 -1.63 1.66 16.86
C GLU A 101 -2.54 0.46 16.68
N LYS A 102 -3.13 0.27 15.52
CA LYS A 102 -4.09 -0.83 15.31
C LYS A 102 -3.54 -1.94 14.42
N GLN A 103 -4.35 -2.98 14.27
CA GLN A 103 -4.08 -4.08 13.37
C GLN A 103 -5.06 -4.03 12.21
N TYR A 104 -4.61 -4.47 11.05
CA TYR A 104 -5.34 -4.33 9.79
C TYR A 104 -5.62 -5.67 9.12
N ALA A 105 -6.68 -5.70 8.32
CA ALA A 105 -6.96 -6.84 7.46
C ALA A 105 -5.95 -6.95 6.32
N ALA A 106 -5.46 -5.82 5.82
CA ALA A 106 -4.43 -5.81 4.79
C ALA A 106 -3.55 -4.57 4.91
N ILE A 107 -2.27 -4.76 4.63
CA ILE A 107 -1.28 -3.69 4.51
C ILE A 107 -0.74 -3.76 3.09
N LEU A 108 -0.72 -2.61 2.42
CA LEU A 108 -0.19 -2.51 1.06
C LEU A 108 0.89 -1.44 1.02
N SER A 109 1.86 -1.64 0.16
CA SER A 109 2.91 -0.64 -0.03
C SER A 109 3.54 -0.73 -1.41
N ASN A 110 3.79 0.44 -1.98
CA ASN A 110 4.79 0.63 -3.02
C ASN A 110 5.98 1.25 -2.28
N PRO A 111 6.93 0.44 -1.77
CA PRO A 111 7.91 0.94 -0.81
C PRO A 111 8.85 1.97 -1.43
N PRO A 112 9.29 2.98 -0.63
CA PRO A 112 10.20 4.02 -1.14
C PRO A 112 11.63 3.49 -1.25
N VAL A 113 11.95 2.83 -2.36
CA VAL A 113 13.28 2.21 -2.56
C VAL A 113 14.43 3.20 -2.45
N ARG A 114 14.18 4.47 -2.77
CA ARG A 114 15.20 5.53 -2.64
C ARG A 114 15.56 5.85 -1.20
N ALA A 115 14.67 5.54 -0.26
CA ALA A 115 14.94 5.75 1.16
C ALA A 115 15.91 4.71 1.74
N GLY A 116 16.20 3.66 1.00
CA GLY A 116 17.19 2.65 1.35
C GLY A 116 16.60 1.33 1.79
N LYS A 117 17.45 0.32 1.81
CA LYS A 117 17.07 -1.05 2.11
C LYS A 117 16.51 -1.20 3.53
N GLN A 118 17.04 -0.43 4.49
CA GLN A 118 16.56 -0.52 5.88
C GLN A 118 15.11 -0.09 6.01
N VAL A 119 14.71 0.97 5.28
CA VAL A 119 13.33 1.45 5.30
C VAL A 119 12.40 0.40 4.68
N VAL A 120 12.78 -0.14 3.53
CA VAL A 120 11.99 -1.18 2.87
C VAL A 120 11.84 -2.40 3.79
N THR A 121 12.93 -2.88 4.35
CA THR A 121 12.92 -4.02 5.28
C THR A 121 12.03 -3.75 6.50
N GLY A 122 12.11 -2.54 7.06
CA GLY A 122 11.26 -2.15 8.19
C GLY A 122 9.76 -2.22 7.86
N ILE A 123 9.39 -1.80 6.65
CA ILE A 123 8.00 -1.90 6.20
C ILE A 123 7.56 -3.37 6.11
N LEU A 124 8.42 -4.24 5.60
CA LEU A 124 8.10 -5.67 5.43
C LEU A 124 7.99 -6.39 6.79
N VAL A 125 8.98 -6.23 7.63
CA VAL A 125 9.06 -6.93 8.92
C VAL A 125 8.04 -6.40 9.91
N GLY A 126 7.88 -5.07 9.98
CA GLY A 126 6.96 -4.44 10.92
C GLY A 126 5.49 -4.72 10.63
N ALA A 127 5.16 -5.09 9.41
CA ALA A 127 3.77 -5.36 9.02
C ALA A 127 3.16 -6.49 9.85
N LYS A 128 3.94 -7.48 10.23
CA LYS A 128 3.40 -8.65 10.93
C LYS A 128 2.69 -8.28 12.22
N ASP A 129 3.25 -7.34 12.99
CA ASP A 129 2.66 -6.90 14.26
C ASP A 129 1.41 -6.03 14.07
N HIS A 130 1.20 -5.55 12.86
CA HIS A 130 0.07 -4.67 12.53
C HIS A 130 -0.95 -5.35 11.61
N LEU A 131 -0.90 -6.68 11.50
CA LEU A 131 -1.90 -7.45 10.77
C LEU A 131 -2.75 -8.30 11.72
N LEU A 132 -4.03 -8.38 11.41
CA LEU A 132 -4.93 -9.35 12.01
C LEU A 132 -4.56 -10.75 11.53
N PRO A 133 -4.87 -11.81 12.31
CA PRO A 133 -4.71 -13.17 11.81
C PRO A 133 -5.46 -13.37 10.49
N GLY A 134 -4.79 -13.94 9.50
CA GLY A 134 -5.33 -14.07 8.14
C GLY A 134 -5.18 -12.83 7.27
N GLY A 135 -4.69 -11.75 7.83
CA GLY A 135 -4.44 -10.52 7.08
C GLY A 135 -3.23 -10.65 6.17
N THR A 136 -3.13 -9.77 5.19
CA THR A 136 -2.10 -9.87 4.15
C THR A 136 -1.24 -8.61 4.07
N LEU A 137 0.04 -8.82 3.76
CA LEU A 137 0.93 -7.77 3.29
C LEU A 137 1.13 -7.96 1.80
N THR A 138 0.82 -6.93 1.01
CA THR A 138 1.01 -6.96 -0.45
C THR A 138 1.86 -5.77 -0.86
N ILE A 139 2.95 -6.04 -1.56
CA ILE A 139 3.89 -5.01 -2.01
C ILE A 139 4.14 -5.11 -3.50
N VAL A 140 4.64 -4.03 -4.07
CA VAL A 140 5.17 -4.03 -5.43
C VAL A 140 6.61 -3.54 -5.42
N LEU A 141 7.48 -4.26 -6.10
CA LEU A 141 8.87 -3.88 -6.32
C LEU A 141 9.34 -4.36 -7.70
N GLN A 142 10.23 -3.59 -8.30
CA GLN A 142 10.92 -4.05 -9.51
C GLN A 142 11.92 -5.15 -9.13
N LYS A 143 12.07 -6.12 -10.02
CA LYS A 143 13.04 -7.21 -9.83
C LYS A 143 14.44 -6.64 -9.54
N LYS A 144 14.88 -5.69 -10.34
CA LYS A 144 16.22 -5.07 -10.23
C LYS A 144 16.35 -4.11 -9.04
N GLN A 145 15.27 -3.79 -8.37
CA GLN A 145 15.26 -2.89 -7.21
C GLN A 145 14.97 -3.61 -5.91
N GLY A 146 15.16 -4.92 -5.87
CA GLY A 146 15.15 -5.67 -4.64
C GLY A 146 13.98 -6.62 -4.44
N ALA A 147 13.19 -6.93 -5.47
CA ALA A 147 12.06 -7.86 -5.31
C ALA A 147 12.49 -9.24 -4.78
N PRO A 148 13.58 -9.87 -5.28
CA PRO A 148 13.99 -11.16 -4.73
C PRO A 148 14.38 -11.10 -3.26
N SER A 149 15.09 -10.05 -2.85
CA SER A 149 15.48 -9.84 -1.46
C SER A 149 14.25 -9.59 -0.57
N ALA A 150 13.30 -8.81 -1.06
CA ALA A 150 12.05 -8.55 -0.34
C ALA A 150 11.24 -9.84 -0.16
N GLN A 151 11.15 -10.66 -1.18
CA GLN A 151 10.45 -11.95 -1.08
C GLN A 151 11.08 -12.83 -0.01
N LYS A 152 12.40 -12.87 0.04
CA LYS A 152 13.13 -13.64 1.05
C LYS A 152 12.82 -13.14 2.46
N THR A 153 12.86 -11.83 2.66
CA THR A 153 12.54 -11.22 3.95
C THR A 153 11.10 -11.52 4.37
N MET A 154 10.15 -11.43 3.46
CA MET A 154 8.75 -11.73 3.73
C MET A 154 8.56 -13.22 4.06
N GLN A 155 9.25 -14.10 3.34
CA GLN A 155 9.22 -15.54 3.62
C GLN A 155 9.75 -15.83 5.02
N GLU A 156 10.85 -15.21 5.42
CA GLU A 156 11.43 -15.41 6.75
C GLU A 156 10.53 -14.84 7.85
N THR A 157 9.87 -13.71 7.59
CA THR A 157 9.02 -13.03 8.57
C THR A 157 7.68 -13.74 8.77
N PHE A 158 7.04 -14.14 7.67
CA PHE A 158 5.67 -14.66 7.69
C PHE A 158 5.56 -16.17 7.52
N GLY A 159 6.62 -16.82 7.08
CA GLY A 159 6.60 -18.25 6.73
C GLY A 159 6.04 -18.51 5.33
N ASN A 160 5.66 -17.48 4.60
CA ASN A 160 5.17 -17.57 3.24
C ASN A 160 5.41 -16.25 2.51
N ALA A 161 5.65 -16.33 1.21
CA ALA A 161 5.73 -15.14 0.34
C ALA A 161 5.52 -15.60 -1.10
N THR A 162 4.38 -15.25 -1.65
CA THR A 162 3.97 -15.65 -3.00
C THR A 162 4.10 -14.49 -3.96
N ILE A 163 4.68 -14.72 -5.13
CA ILE A 163 4.62 -13.74 -6.23
C ILE A 163 3.27 -13.95 -6.91
N VAL A 164 2.34 -13.01 -6.70
CA VAL A 164 0.98 -13.14 -7.22
C VAL A 164 0.85 -12.60 -8.64
N LYS A 165 1.78 -11.74 -9.06
CA LYS A 165 1.79 -11.21 -10.42
C LYS A 165 3.18 -10.68 -10.77
N LYS A 166 3.57 -10.83 -12.04
CA LYS A 166 4.75 -10.22 -12.64
C LYS A 166 4.31 -9.46 -13.87
N ASN A 167 4.73 -8.23 -14.03
CA ASN A 167 4.39 -7.42 -15.19
C ASN A 167 5.50 -6.42 -15.48
N LYS A 168 6.15 -6.57 -16.63
CA LYS A 168 7.22 -5.66 -17.08
C LYS A 168 8.30 -5.42 -16.02
N GLY A 169 8.73 -6.47 -15.33
CA GLY A 169 9.76 -6.39 -14.31
C GLY A 169 9.27 -5.98 -12.93
N TYR A 170 7.99 -5.67 -12.76
CA TYR A 170 7.38 -5.44 -11.45
C TYR A 170 6.82 -6.73 -10.88
N TYR A 171 7.15 -7.00 -9.64
CA TYR A 171 6.69 -8.18 -8.92
C TYR A 171 5.72 -7.74 -7.82
N ILE A 172 4.56 -8.36 -7.78
CA ILE A 172 3.61 -8.20 -6.68
C ILE A 172 3.80 -9.39 -5.77
N ILE A 173 4.21 -9.12 -4.54
CA ILE A 173 4.56 -10.15 -3.55
C ILE A 173 3.59 -10.05 -2.37
N GLN A 174 3.07 -11.18 -1.94
CA GLN A 174 2.09 -11.22 -0.86
C GLN A 174 2.46 -12.26 0.17
N SER A 175 2.35 -11.88 1.44
CA SER A 175 2.44 -12.78 2.59
C SER A 175 1.13 -12.74 3.37
N VAL A 176 0.79 -13.85 4.00
CA VAL A 176 -0.41 -13.97 4.85
C VAL A 176 0.06 -14.23 6.27
N LYS A 177 -0.48 -13.46 7.23
CA LYS A 177 -0.20 -13.71 8.63
C LYS A 177 -0.98 -14.95 9.08
N GLN A 178 -0.26 -15.96 9.52
CA GLN A 178 -0.87 -17.21 9.97
C GLN A 178 -1.72 -16.98 11.21
N VAL A 179 -2.75 -17.78 11.32
CA VAL A 179 -3.67 -17.75 12.46
C VAL A 179 -3.03 -18.37 13.68
#